data_ab8407c629c9374d110b9c29d2b15ee6
#
_entry.id   ab8407c629c9374d110b9c29d2b15ee6
#
_cell.length_a   1.000
_cell.length_b   1.000
_cell.length_c   1.000
_cell.angle_alpha   90.00
_cell.angle_beta   90.00
_cell.angle_gamma   90.00
#
_symmetry.space_group_name_H-M   'P 1'
#
loop_
_entity.id
_entity.type
_entity.pdbx_description
1 polymer ?
#
loop_
_entity_poly.entity_id
_entity_poly.type
_entity_poly.pdbx_seq_one_letter_code
_entity_poly.pdbx_strand_id
1 'polypeptide(L)'
;MQLNSVEELIADIRAGRMVILMDDEDRENEGDLIMAASHVRPEDINFMITHARGLVCLTLSRERCKQLNLPLMVDQNGAQHATNFTLSIEAAEGISTGISAAERAHTIRTAVAAHAKPSDIVQPGHIFPLMAQPGGVLHRAGHTEAGCDLTRLAGLEPASVICEIINDDGTMARRPDLEVFAEKHGLKIGTIADLIHYRMTNEQTVERLSQETINTEYGAFELYKYREIGNPDIHLALVKGEPRQGVTTVRVHGFNPVRDLLKLNKADGSTAWSLDLALRTISESDRGVLVWIGQDHLEDLGHAIHHLNQPMPLKSNAALSQQYQTIGVGAQILRDLGVEKMKLLSSPLRFNALSGFNLEVVEYITADQVTAK
;
A
#
# COMPACT_ATOMS: atom_id res chain seq x y z
N MET A 1 15.96 -5.66 18.56
CA MET A 1 14.65 -5.44 19.23
C MET A 1 13.56 -6.17 18.47
N GLN A 2 12.53 -6.72 19.14
CA GLN A 2 11.34 -7.24 18.45
C GLN A 2 10.46 -6.07 18.05
N LEU A 3 9.98 -6.05 16.79
CA LEU A 3 9.07 -5.02 16.31
C LEU A 3 7.71 -5.15 17.01
N ASN A 4 7.04 -4.03 17.19
CA ASN A 4 5.70 -3.96 17.76
C ASN A 4 4.63 -4.33 16.73
N SER A 5 3.51 -4.89 17.19
CA SER A 5 2.38 -5.19 16.33
C SER A 5 1.67 -3.90 15.88
N VAL A 6 0.94 -3.98 14.78
CA VAL A 6 0.18 -2.82 14.24
C VAL A 6 -0.90 -2.37 15.23
N GLU A 7 -1.52 -3.30 15.96
CA GLU A 7 -2.50 -2.99 17.01
C GLU A 7 -1.87 -2.17 18.15
N GLU A 8 -0.63 -2.48 18.52
CA GLU A 8 0.11 -1.72 19.52
C GLU A 8 0.42 -0.31 19.03
N LEU A 9 0.81 -0.15 17.75
CA LEU A 9 1.04 1.17 17.14
C LEU A 9 -0.26 1.98 17.09
N ILE A 10 -1.37 1.37 16.64
CA ILE A 10 -2.70 2.00 16.61
C ILE A 10 -3.13 2.45 18.01
N ALA A 11 -2.88 1.65 19.03
CA ALA A 11 -3.22 2.00 20.42
C ALA A 11 -2.42 3.22 20.91
N ASP A 12 -1.14 3.34 20.53
CA ASP A 12 -0.32 4.50 20.88
C ASP A 12 -0.75 5.75 20.12
N ILE A 13 -1.01 5.66 18.82
CA ILE A 13 -1.55 6.77 18.01
C ILE A 13 -2.87 7.27 18.59
N ARG A 14 -3.80 6.35 18.95
CA ARG A 14 -5.08 6.70 19.58
C ARG A 14 -4.90 7.43 20.91
N ALA A 15 -3.89 7.07 21.67
CA ALA A 15 -3.54 7.70 22.95
C ALA A 15 -2.75 9.01 22.80
N GLY A 16 -2.51 9.49 21.57
CA GLY A 16 -1.73 10.70 21.30
C GLY A 16 -0.22 10.52 21.51
N ARG A 17 0.30 9.29 21.46
CA ARG A 17 1.73 9.00 21.54
C ARG A 17 2.32 8.85 20.15
N MET A 18 3.61 9.19 20.04
CA MET A 18 4.39 8.96 18.83
C MET A 18 4.77 7.49 18.70
N VAL A 19 4.90 7.04 17.46
CA VAL A 19 5.48 5.75 17.09
C VAL A 19 6.55 5.98 16.00
N ILE A 20 7.43 4.99 15.81
CA ILE A 20 8.34 4.94 14.67
C ILE A 20 7.79 3.95 13.67
N LEU A 21 7.76 4.36 12.41
CA LEU A 21 7.42 3.47 11.32
C LEU A 21 8.56 3.48 10.31
N MET A 22 8.99 2.27 9.92
CA MET A 22 10.05 2.07 8.93
C MET A 22 9.42 1.68 7.60
N ASP A 23 9.96 2.19 6.51
CA ASP A 23 9.66 1.69 5.18
C ASP A 23 10.63 0.57 4.74
N ASP A 24 10.46 0.10 3.52
CA ASP A 24 11.26 -1.00 2.98
C ASP A 24 12.71 -0.54 2.66
N GLU A 25 13.68 -1.46 2.85
CA GLU A 25 15.11 -1.23 2.56
C GLU A 25 15.35 -0.85 1.09
N ASP A 26 14.49 -1.31 0.20
CA ASP A 26 14.57 -1.02 -1.23
C ASP A 26 13.81 0.27 -1.64
N ARG A 27 13.14 0.97 -0.69
CA ARG A 27 12.46 2.24 -0.93
C ARG A 27 13.32 3.44 -0.47
N GLU A 28 13.07 4.04 0.64
CA GLU A 28 13.88 5.11 1.26
C GLU A 28 14.82 4.52 2.31
N ASN A 29 14.43 3.36 2.87
CA ASN A 29 15.10 2.68 3.97
C ASN A 29 15.26 3.62 5.17
N GLU A 30 14.18 4.31 5.53
CA GLU A 30 14.14 5.34 6.55
C GLU A 30 13.12 4.99 7.64
N GLY A 31 13.15 5.73 8.72
CA GLY A 31 12.14 5.67 9.77
C GLY A 31 11.69 7.05 10.16
N ASP A 32 10.37 7.21 10.22
CA ASP A 32 9.73 8.45 10.64
C ASP A 32 9.09 8.33 12.02
N LEU A 33 9.19 9.38 12.80
CA LEU A 33 8.26 9.63 13.89
C LEU A 33 6.89 9.94 13.31
N ILE A 34 5.85 9.27 13.81
CA ILE A 34 4.45 9.48 13.40
C ILE A 34 3.58 9.69 14.61
N MET A 35 2.71 10.71 14.58
CA MET A 35 1.66 10.89 15.58
C MET A 35 0.40 11.50 14.95
N ALA A 36 -0.74 11.34 15.62
CA ALA A 36 -1.99 11.96 15.16
C ALA A 36 -1.91 13.49 15.19
N ALA A 37 -2.18 14.15 14.07
CA ALA A 37 -2.13 15.60 13.96
C ALA A 37 -3.12 16.32 14.88
N SER A 38 -4.28 15.69 15.18
CA SER A 38 -5.28 16.21 16.10
C SER A 38 -4.81 16.28 17.57
N HIS A 39 -3.79 15.50 17.92
CA HIS A 39 -3.24 15.41 19.28
C HIS A 39 -1.92 16.16 19.46
N VAL A 40 -1.37 16.74 18.38
CA VAL A 40 -0.05 17.39 18.43
C VAL A 40 -0.02 18.57 19.40
N ARG A 41 1.03 18.62 20.20
CA ARG A 41 1.30 19.70 21.18
C ARG A 41 2.66 20.35 20.85
N PRO A 42 2.94 21.53 21.41
CA PRO A 42 4.26 22.17 21.25
C PRO A 42 5.43 21.27 21.64
N GLU A 43 5.27 20.47 22.70
CA GLU A 43 6.29 19.55 23.21
C GLU A 43 6.63 18.46 22.19
N ASP A 44 5.62 18.00 21.45
CA ASP A 44 5.77 16.96 20.43
C ASP A 44 6.55 17.48 19.21
N ILE A 45 6.24 18.70 18.75
CA ILE A 45 7.01 19.35 17.70
C ILE A 45 8.44 19.62 18.17
N ASN A 46 8.61 20.09 19.41
CA ASN A 46 9.94 20.32 19.97
C ASN A 46 10.74 19.01 20.05
N PHE A 47 10.09 17.90 20.40
CA PHE A 47 10.73 16.58 20.39
C PHE A 47 11.21 16.21 18.97
N MET A 48 10.35 16.35 17.96
CA MET A 48 10.67 16.04 16.57
C MET A 48 11.88 16.83 16.08
N ILE A 49 11.88 18.16 16.25
CA ILE A 49 12.98 19.01 15.74
C ILE A 49 14.28 18.84 16.53
N THR A 50 14.20 18.44 17.81
CA THR A 50 15.38 18.25 18.66
C THR A 50 16.01 16.89 18.45
N HIS A 51 15.20 15.85 18.35
CA HIS A 51 15.69 14.48 18.39
C HIS A 51 15.62 13.79 17.01
N ALA A 52 14.57 13.99 16.23
CA ALA A 52 14.47 13.43 14.90
C ALA A 52 15.18 14.30 13.85
N ARG A 53 15.08 15.62 13.90
CA ARG A 53 15.80 16.61 13.06
C ARG A 53 15.38 16.65 11.59
N GLY A 54 14.44 15.83 11.17
CA GLY A 54 13.88 15.81 9.82
C GLY A 54 12.95 16.99 9.54
N LEU A 55 12.31 16.97 8.40
CA LEU A 55 11.30 17.96 8.02
C LEU A 55 9.97 17.61 8.70
N VAL A 56 9.45 18.51 9.52
CA VAL A 56 8.12 18.34 10.11
C VAL A 56 7.06 18.51 9.02
N CYS A 57 6.43 17.41 8.61
CA CYS A 57 5.41 17.36 7.59
C CYS A 57 4.04 17.00 8.17
N LEU A 58 2.98 17.48 7.50
CA LEU A 58 1.58 17.18 7.85
C LEU A 58 0.96 16.32 6.78
N THR A 59 0.71 15.03 7.05
CA THR A 59 0.02 14.18 6.08
C THR A 59 -1.48 14.43 6.13
N LEU A 60 -2.09 14.57 4.96
CA LEU A 60 -3.51 14.87 4.82
C LEU A 60 -4.14 13.97 3.75
N SER A 61 -5.39 13.59 3.95
CA SER A 61 -6.17 12.97 2.89
C SER A 61 -6.41 13.94 1.72
N ARG A 62 -6.69 13.39 0.53
CA ARG A 62 -7.04 14.21 -0.65
C ARG A 62 -8.27 15.08 -0.37
N GLU A 63 -9.24 14.56 0.36
CA GLU A 63 -10.47 15.25 0.73
C GLU A 63 -10.16 16.47 1.62
N ARG A 64 -9.26 16.30 2.61
CA ARG A 64 -8.83 17.39 3.48
C ARG A 64 -8.06 18.46 2.70
N CYS A 65 -7.16 18.06 1.80
CA CYS A 65 -6.47 19.02 0.93
C CYS A 65 -7.47 19.81 0.05
N LYS A 66 -8.49 19.15 -0.49
CA LYS A 66 -9.55 19.80 -1.26
C LYS A 66 -10.38 20.76 -0.39
N GLN A 67 -10.75 20.35 0.84
CA GLN A 67 -11.49 21.18 1.80
C GLN A 67 -10.73 22.47 2.11
N LEU A 68 -9.41 22.40 2.29
CA LEU A 68 -8.53 23.53 2.58
C LEU A 68 -8.07 24.30 1.33
N ASN A 69 -8.50 23.88 0.13
CA ASN A 69 -8.04 24.44 -1.15
C ASN A 69 -6.50 24.46 -1.28
N LEU A 70 -5.85 23.34 -0.89
CA LEU A 70 -4.41 23.16 -0.97
C LEU A 70 -4.02 22.58 -2.34
N PRO A 71 -3.39 23.36 -3.24
CA PRO A 71 -2.86 22.85 -4.50
C PRO A 71 -1.55 22.08 -4.25
N LEU A 72 -1.19 21.20 -5.17
CA LEU A 72 0.15 20.65 -5.21
C LEU A 72 1.18 21.76 -5.42
N MET A 73 2.36 21.57 -4.85
CA MET A 73 3.47 22.52 -4.94
C MET A 73 3.99 22.68 -6.38
N VAL A 74 3.85 21.60 -7.20
CA VAL A 74 4.27 21.56 -8.61
C VAL A 74 3.25 20.80 -9.44
N ASP A 75 3.10 21.21 -10.71
CA ASP A 75 2.23 20.52 -11.68
C ASP A 75 2.87 19.21 -12.19
N GLN A 76 4.19 19.18 -12.29
CA GLN A 76 4.95 18.01 -12.69
C GLN A 76 5.91 17.62 -11.56
N ASN A 77 5.61 16.47 -10.94
CA ASN A 77 6.43 15.95 -9.85
C ASN A 77 7.60 15.14 -10.41
N GLY A 78 8.82 15.70 -10.30
CA GLY A 78 10.07 15.05 -10.70
C GLY A 78 10.78 14.30 -9.57
N ALA A 79 10.18 14.18 -8.36
CA ALA A 79 10.80 13.48 -7.24
C ALA A 79 10.77 11.96 -7.46
N GLN A 80 11.86 11.29 -7.11
CA GLN A 80 12.05 9.84 -7.30
C GLN A 80 10.91 9.00 -6.72
N HIS A 81 10.37 9.39 -5.55
CA HIS A 81 9.30 8.69 -4.86
C HIS A 81 7.93 9.34 -5.03
N ALA A 82 7.83 10.34 -5.92
CA ALA A 82 6.58 11.05 -6.26
C ALA A 82 5.77 11.54 -5.06
N THR A 83 6.45 12.02 -3.99
CA THR A 83 5.78 12.56 -2.80
C THR A 83 5.00 13.82 -3.16
N ASN A 84 3.72 13.83 -2.88
CA ASN A 84 2.79 14.90 -3.24
C ASN A 84 2.82 16.05 -2.22
N PHE A 85 3.87 16.87 -2.26
CA PHE A 85 3.90 18.12 -1.51
C PHE A 85 2.82 19.07 -2.01
N THR A 86 2.09 19.67 -1.07
CA THR A 86 1.26 20.85 -1.34
C THR A 86 2.05 22.13 -1.03
N LEU A 87 1.49 23.29 -1.32
CA LEU A 87 2.06 24.53 -0.82
C LEU A 87 2.14 24.49 0.71
N SER A 88 3.23 25.01 1.27
CA SER A 88 3.40 25.12 2.73
C SER A 88 2.38 26.10 3.32
N ILE A 89 2.02 25.89 4.57
CA ILE A 89 0.95 26.61 5.24
C ILE A 89 1.36 27.23 6.58
N GLU A 90 0.61 28.26 6.97
CA GLU A 90 0.59 28.82 8.30
C GLU A 90 -0.86 28.99 8.75
N ALA A 91 -1.15 29.00 10.07
CA ALA A 91 -2.45 29.44 10.56
C ALA A 91 -2.65 30.93 10.26
N ALA A 92 -3.86 31.32 9.85
CA ALA A 92 -4.17 32.71 9.52
C ALA A 92 -4.12 33.63 10.75
N GLU A 93 -4.35 33.06 11.94
CA GLU A 93 -4.36 33.80 13.20
C GLU A 93 -3.50 33.11 14.26
N GLY A 94 -3.04 33.87 15.25
CA GLY A 94 -2.26 33.33 16.39
C GLY A 94 -0.80 33.02 16.08
N ILE A 95 -0.27 33.53 14.96
CA ILE A 95 1.09 33.34 14.49
C ILE A 95 1.86 34.64 14.52
N SER A 96 3.12 34.58 14.94
CA SER A 96 4.08 35.68 14.81
C SER A 96 5.04 35.46 13.65
N THR A 97 6.01 34.52 13.80
CA THR A 97 6.97 34.15 12.77
C THR A 97 6.71 32.75 12.19
N GLY A 98 5.85 31.94 12.83
CA GLY A 98 5.43 30.63 12.38
C GLY A 98 6.36 29.47 12.66
N ILE A 99 7.65 29.74 12.92
CA ILE A 99 8.68 28.69 13.00
C ILE A 99 8.80 28.02 14.39
N SER A 100 8.28 28.66 15.46
CA SER A 100 8.36 28.09 16.80
C SER A 100 7.58 26.75 16.89
N ALA A 101 7.98 25.88 17.82
CA ALA A 101 7.27 24.63 18.06
C ALA A 101 5.79 24.85 18.39
N ALA A 102 5.49 25.91 19.16
CA ALA A 102 4.11 26.27 19.54
C ALA A 102 3.28 26.71 18.32
N GLU A 103 3.85 27.53 17.45
CA GLU A 103 3.14 28.04 16.27
C GLU A 103 2.96 26.95 15.21
N ARG A 104 3.95 26.08 14.99
CA ARG A 104 3.80 24.93 14.12
C ARG A 104 2.73 23.95 14.62
N ALA A 105 2.71 23.66 15.92
CA ALA A 105 1.64 22.84 16.53
C ALA A 105 0.26 23.51 16.38
N HIS A 106 0.20 24.85 16.51
CA HIS A 106 -1.04 25.61 16.29
C HIS A 106 -1.51 25.52 14.83
N THR A 107 -0.64 25.74 13.86
CA THR A 107 -0.92 25.61 12.43
C THR A 107 -1.47 24.22 12.08
N ILE A 108 -0.79 23.17 12.58
CA ILE A 108 -1.23 21.77 12.35
C ILE A 108 -2.64 21.56 12.88
N ARG A 109 -2.91 21.91 14.15
CA ARG A 109 -4.25 21.73 14.75
C ARG A 109 -5.31 22.53 14.02
N THR A 110 -5.00 23.74 13.57
CA THR A 110 -5.92 24.57 12.78
C THR A 110 -6.27 23.87 11.46
N ALA A 111 -5.29 23.34 10.74
CA ALA A 111 -5.50 22.67 9.46
C ALA A 111 -6.32 21.38 9.56
N VAL A 112 -6.24 20.66 10.70
CA VAL A 112 -6.96 19.38 10.89
C VAL A 112 -8.24 19.52 11.73
N ALA A 113 -8.59 20.71 12.15
CA ALA A 113 -9.85 20.94 12.85
C ALA A 113 -11.06 20.48 12.01
N ALA A 114 -12.08 19.92 12.65
CA ALA A 114 -13.24 19.33 11.96
C ALA A 114 -13.93 20.30 10.98
N HIS A 115 -13.95 21.59 11.32
CA HIS A 115 -14.60 22.64 10.53
C HIS A 115 -13.59 23.60 9.88
N ALA A 116 -12.32 23.18 9.71
CA ALA A 116 -11.29 24.00 9.09
C ALA A 116 -11.72 24.46 7.69
N LYS A 117 -11.46 25.72 7.39
CA LYS A 117 -11.78 26.39 6.12
C LYS A 117 -10.52 26.89 5.45
N PRO A 118 -10.54 27.16 4.15
CA PRO A 118 -9.39 27.75 3.45
C PRO A 118 -8.93 29.09 4.06
N SER A 119 -9.84 29.86 4.66
CA SER A 119 -9.52 31.14 5.32
C SER A 119 -8.80 31.00 6.66
N ASP A 120 -8.75 29.79 7.24
CA ASP A 120 -8.11 29.57 8.54
C ASP A 120 -6.61 29.34 8.40
N ILE A 121 -6.13 29.21 7.16
CA ILE A 121 -4.72 29.04 6.80
C ILE A 121 -4.29 30.06 5.75
N VAL A 122 -3.00 30.38 5.75
CA VAL A 122 -2.33 31.20 4.72
C VAL A 122 -1.18 30.43 4.11
N GLN A 123 -0.73 30.85 2.94
CA GLN A 123 0.36 30.28 2.17
C GLN A 123 1.31 31.39 1.72
N PRO A 124 2.64 31.18 1.72
CA PRO A 124 3.34 30.01 2.27
C PRO A 124 3.46 30.04 3.79
N GLY A 125 4.02 28.97 4.40
CA GLY A 125 4.27 28.87 5.82
C GLY A 125 5.37 27.87 6.19
N HIS A 126 5.42 27.46 7.46
CA HIS A 126 6.46 26.58 8.00
C HIS A 126 5.99 25.15 8.29
N ILE A 127 4.77 24.79 7.89
CA ILE A 127 4.28 23.42 7.86
C ILE A 127 4.11 22.99 6.40
N PHE A 128 4.57 21.77 6.08
CA PHE A 128 4.58 21.20 4.75
C PHE A 128 3.56 20.08 4.66
N PRO A 129 2.34 20.37 4.12
CA PRO A 129 1.35 19.31 3.95
C PRO A 129 1.72 18.38 2.79
N LEU A 130 1.49 17.08 3.01
CA LEU A 130 1.66 16.00 2.03
C LEU A 130 0.30 15.39 1.75
N MET A 131 -0.10 15.35 0.48
CA MET A 131 -1.36 14.75 0.06
C MET A 131 -1.19 13.25 -0.12
N ALA A 132 -1.81 12.46 0.76
CA ALA A 132 -1.81 11.00 0.65
C ALA A 132 -2.56 10.54 -0.61
N GLN A 133 -2.09 9.44 -1.20
CA GLN A 133 -2.78 8.78 -2.29
C GLN A 133 -4.06 8.09 -1.78
N PRO A 134 -5.16 8.13 -2.54
CA PRO A 134 -6.34 7.31 -2.26
C PRO A 134 -5.96 5.84 -2.16
N GLY A 135 -6.59 5.10 -1.22
CA GLY A 135 -6.23 3.72 -0.93
C GLY A 135 -5.11 3.57 0.12
N GLY A 136 -4.40 4.66 0.48
CA GLY A 136 -3.39 4.65 1.54
C GLY A 136 -2.20 3.75 1.21
N VAL A 137 -1.64 3.05 2.22
CA VAL A 137 -0.47 2.18 2.04
C VAL A 137 -0.70 1.02 1.08
N LEU A 138 -1.94 0.65 0.80
CA LEU A 138 -2.27 -0.37 -0.20
C LEU A 138 -2.01 0.12 -1.63
N HIS A 139 -2.00 1.44 -1.85
CA HIS A 139 -1.71 2.06 -3.14
C HIS A 139 -0.26 2.56 -3.23
N ARG A 140 0.24 3.21 -2.18
CA ARG A 140 1.62 3.71 -2.08
C ARG A 140 2.19 3.42 -0.69
N ALA A 141 3.22 2.57 -0.63
CA ALA A 141 3.85 2.14 0.62
C ALA A 141 4.80 3.21 1.20
N GLY A 142 4.29 4.43 1.43
CA GLY A 142 5.06 5.57 1.96
C GLY A 142 4.57 6.04 3.32
N HIS A 143 5.42 6.74 4.07
CA HIS A 143 5.12 7.30 5.38
C HIS A 143 3.91 8.24 5.37
N THR A 144 3.69 8.99 4.27
CA THR A 144 2.52 9.85 4.07
C THR A 144 1.22 9.09 4.18
N GLU A 145 1.10 8.00 3.43
CA GLU A 145 -0.07 7.13 3.42
C GLU A 145 -0.20 6.38 4.75
N ALA A 146 0.91 5.89 5.28
CA ALA A 146 0.95 5.15 6.54
C ALA A 146 0.47 6.00 7.72
N GLY A 147 0.86 7.27 7.77
CA GLY A 147 0.39 8.20 8.79
C GLY A 147 -1.13 8.43 8.76
N CYS A 148 -1.69 8.64 7.57
CA CYS A 148 -3.14 8.76 7.39
C CYS A 148 -3.87 7.47 7.74
N ASP A 149 -3.32 6.31 7.39
CA ASP A 149 -3.93 5.01 7.69
C ASP A 149 -3.92 4.67 9.18
N LEU A 150 -2.79 4.86 9.87
CA LEU A 150 -2.69 4.62 11.30
C LEU A 150 -3.67 5.49 12.10
N THR A 151 -3.79 6.77 11.73
CA THR A 151 -4.73 7.68 12.39
C THR A 151 -6.19 7.31 12.12
N ARG A 152 -6.52 6.94 10.88
CA ARG A 152 -7.85 6.41 10.52
C ARG A 152 -8.18 5.13 11.28
N LEU A 153 -7.25 4.18 11.35
CA LEU A 153 -7.42 2.93 12.10
C LEU A 153 -7.53 3.16 13.61
N ALA A 154 -6.91 4.23 14.10
CA ALA A 154 -7.08 4.67 15.48
C ALA A 154 -8.44 5.32 15.77
N GLY A 155 -9.29 5.55 14.75
CA GLY A 155 -10.59 6.21 14.85
C GLY A 155 -10.48 7.74 14.95
N LEU A 156 -9.38 8.32 14.48
CA LEU A 156 -9.10 9.75 14.48
C LEU A 156 -9.23 10.34 13.06
N GLU A 157 -9.10 11.66 12.95
CA GLU A 157 -8.93 12.32 11.63
C GLU A 157 -7.78 11.68 10.87
N PRO A 158 -7.94 11.30 9.59
CA PRO A 158 -6.87 10.70 8.79
C PRO A 158 -5.80 11.75 8.40
N ALA A 159 -5.10 12.23 9.41
CA ALA A 159 -4.05 13.22 9.33
C ALA A 159 -2.99 12.97 10.41
N SER A 160 -1.73 12.99 10.05
CA SER A 160 -0.62 12.78 10.98
C SER A 160 0.47 13.83 10.82
N VAL A 161 1.26 14.02 11.87
CA VAL A 161 2.54 14.70 11.79
C VAL A 161 3.61 13.63 11.65
N ILE A 162 4.49 13.80 10.66
CA ILE A 162 5.62 12.93 10.42
C ILE A 162 6.92 13.72 10.42
N CYS A 163 8.01 13.07 10.80
CA CYS A 163 9.35 13.66 10.78
C CYS A 163 10.38 12.54 10.66
N GLU A 164 11.23 12.62 9.64
CA GLU A 164 12.31 11.66 9.42
C GLU A 164 13.32 11.70 10.56
N ILE A 165 13.88 10.53 10.93
CA ILE A 165 14.91 10.42 11.97
C ILE A 165 16.29 10.46 11.33
N ILE A 166 17.05 11.46 11.72
CA ILE A 166 18.41 11.76 11.25
C ILE A 166 19.40 11.57 12.39
N ASN A 167 20.50 10.85 12.15
CA ASN A 167 21.59 10.62 13.09
C ASN A 167 22.31 11.94 13.45
N ASP A 168 23.10 11.91 14.55
CA ASP A 168 23.85 13.06 15.02
C ASP A 168 24.90 13.57 14.02
N ASP A 169 25.38 12.69 13.14
CA ASP A 169 26.31 13.02 12.06
C ASP A 169 25.64 13.55 10.79
N GLY A 170 24.31 13.64 10.77
CA GLY A 170 23.51 14.11 9.63
C GLY A 170 23.14 13.02 8.61
N THR A 171 23.52 11.77 8.82
CA THR A 171 23.07 10.66 7.98
C THR A 171 21.67 10.19 8.39
N MET A 172 20.93 9.58 7.46
CA MET A 172 19.62 9.02 7.77
C MET A 172 19.76 7.83 8.72
N ALA A 173 18.94 7.80 9.78
CA ALA A 173 18.88 6.66 10.68
C ALA A 173 18.32 5.44 9.96
N ARG A 174 19.00 4.30 10.08
CA ARG A 174 18.59 3.02 9.53
C ARG A 174 18.12 2.11 10.66
N ARG A 175 17.57 0.94 10.32
CA ARG A 175 16.97 0.04 11.29
C ARG A 175 17.77 -0.14 12.60
N PRO A 176 19.10 -0.38 12.59
CA PRO A 176 19.86 -0.50 13.84
C PRO A 176 19.82 0.78 14.70
N ASP A 177 19.91 1.96 14.06
CA ASP A 177 19.87 3.25 14.73
C ASP A 177 18.47 3.54 15.28
N LEU A 178 17.43 3.19 14.50
CA LEU A 178 16.03 3.37 14.87
C LEU A 178 15.64 2.49 16.07
N GLU A 179 16.15 1.26 16.16
CA GLU A 179 15.95 0.40 17.33
C GLU A 179 16.56 1.01 18.60
N VAL A 180 17.77 1.59 18.51
CA VAL A 180 18.42 2.31 19.62
C VAL A 180 17.64 3.58 20.00
N PHE A 181 17.18 4.33 19.00
CA PHE A 181 16.37 5.53 19.21
C PHE A 181 15.04 5.18 19.89
N ALA A 182 14.37 4.13 19.44
CA ALA A 182 13.11 3.65 20.01
C ALA A 182 13.29 3.27 21.49
N GLU A 183 14.33 2.50 21.83
CA GLU A 183 14.64 2.12 23.20
C GLU A 183 14.95 3.34 24.08
N LYS A 184 15.80 4.24 23.60
CA LYS A 184 16.21 5.46 24.31
C LYS A 184 15.03 6.35 24.68
N HIS A 185 14.04 6.45 23.80
CA HIS A 185 12.91 7.35 23.96
C HIS A 185 11.61 6.65 24.38
N GLY A 186 11.63 5.33 24.57
CA GLY A 186 10.46 4.54 24.96
C GLY A 186 9.36 4.52 23.91
N LEU A 187 9.73 4.54 22.61
CA LEU A 187 8.80 4.56 21.50
C LEU A 187 8.62 3.16 20.92
N LYS A 188 7.42 2.89 20.43
CA LYS A 188 7.15 1.68 19.67
C LYS A 188 7.61 1.85 18.23
N ILE A 189 8.05 0.73 17.63
CA ILE A 189 8.59 0.69 16.27
C ILE A 189 7.97 -0.46 15.49
N GLY A 190 7.53 -0.18 14.26
CA GLY A 190 6.97 -1.14 13.32
C GLY A 190 7.34 -0.86 11.88
N THR A 191 6.71 -1.56 10.94
CA THR A 191 6.98 -1.42 9.50
C THR A 191 5.71 -1.07 8.70
N ILE A 192 5.89 -0.39 7.57
CA ILE A 192 4.81 -0.17 6.59
C ILE A 192 4.35 -1.52 6.01
N ALA A 193 5.25 -2.49 5.84
CA ALA A 193 4.91 -3.82 5.34
C ALA A 193 3.91 -4.54 6.27
N ASP A 194 4.11 -4.47 7.59
CA ASP A 194 3.17 -5.04 8.56
C ASP A 194 1.84 -4.30 8.55
N LEU A 195 1.84 -2.97 8.38
CA LEU A 195 0.62 -2.18 8.25
C LEU A 195 -0.17 -2.56 6.98
N ILE A 196 0.50 -2.76 5.85
CA ILE A 196 -0.11 -3.28 4.61
C ILE A 196 -0.77 -4.63 4.89
N HIS A 197 -0.01 -5.57 5.48
CA HIS A 197 -0.53 -6.90 5.81
C HIS A 197 -1.74 -6.83 6.75
N TYR A 198 -1.68 -5.98 7.78
CA TYR A 198 -2.79 -5.75 8.71
C TYR A 198 -4.04 -5.25 8.01
N ARG A 199 -3.92 -4.22 7.15
CA ARG A 199 -5.04 -3.69 6.38
C ARG A 199 -5.65 -4.72 5.45
N MET A 200 -4.80 -5.44 4.70
CA MET A 200 -5.24 -6.49 3.77
C MET A 200 -6.02 -7.61 4.48
N THR A 201 -5.64 -7.94 5.71
CA THR A 201 -6.26 -9.00 6.49
C THR A 201 -7.57 -8.54 7.15
N ASN A 202 -7.62 -7.30 7.66
CA ASN A 202 -8.70 -6.81 8.51
C ASN A 202 -9.71 -5.91 7.79
N GLU A 203 -9.39 -5.38 6.61
CA GLU A 203 -10.31 -4.54 5.84
C GLU A 203 -10.83 -5.30 4.62
N GLN A 204 -12.09 -5.10 4.30
CA GLN A 204 -12.66 -5.52 3.02
C GLN A 204 -12.44 -4.41 2.00
N THR A 205 -11.49 -4.61 1.09
CA THR A 205 -11.14 -3.61 0.08
C THR A 205 -11.76 -3.89 -1.28
N VAL A 206 -12.46 -5.01 -1.44
CA VAL A 206 -13.14 -5.37 -2.69
C VAL A 206 -14.63 -5.58 -2.46
N GLU A 207 -15.44 -5.15 -3.42
CA GLU A 207 -16.89 -5.27 -3.45
C GLU A 207 -17.31 -6.10 -4.67
N ARG A 208 -18.15 -7.14 -4.47
CA ARG A 208 -18.75 -7.90 -5.56
C ARG A 208 -19.85 -7.08 -6.21
N LEU A 209 -19.76 -6.85 -7.52
CA LEU A 209 -20.71 -6.06 -8.30
C LEU A 209 -21.77 -6.91 -8.99
N SER A 210 -21.36 -8.02 -9.63
CA SER A 210 -22.27 -8.90 -10.38
C SER A 210 -21.75 -10.32 -10.49
N GLN A 211 -22.66 -11.20 -10.87
CA GLN A 211 -22.39 -12.60 -11.22
C GLN A 211 -23.20 -12.95 -12.46
N GLU A 212 -22.60 -13.63 -13.42
CA GLU A 212 -23.25 -14.09 -14.64
C GLU A 212 -22.54 -15.34 -15.19
N THR A 213 -23.30 -16.22 -15.85
CA THR A 213 -22.72 -17.38 -16.55
C THR A 213 -22.22 -16.93 -17.92
N ILE A 214 -20.98 -17.26 -18.27
CA ILE A 214 -20.40 -17.00 -19.59
C ILE A 214 -19.91 -18.29 -20.24
N ASN A 215 -19.92 -18.31 -21.58
CA ASN A 215 -19.33 -19.39 -22.37
C ASN A 215 -18.06 -18.89 -23.06
N THR A 216 -16.98 -19.65 -22.89
CA THR A 216 -15.69 -19.39 -23.51
C THR A 216 -15.26 -20.57 -24.37
N GLU A 217 -14.19 -20.45 -25.13
CA GLU A 217 -13.56 -21.59 -25.83
C GLU A 217 -13.07 -22.69 -24.88
N TYR A 218 -12.87 -22.37 -23.59
CA TYR A 218 -12.49 -23.31 -22.53
C TYR A 218 -13.69 -23.92 -21.79
N GLY A 219 -14.92 -23.60 -22.20
CA GLY A 219 -16.17 -24.03 -21.58
C GLY A 219 -16.91 -22.95 -20.82
N ALA A 220 -17.90 -23.35 -20.04
CA ALA A 220 -18.72 -22.44 -19.24
C ALA A 220 -18.06 -22.10 -17.91
N PHE A 221 -18.14 -20.84 -17.52
CA PHE A 221 -17.69 -20.30 -16.24
C PHE A 221 -18.75 -19.39 -15.63
N GLU A 222 -18.79 -19.35 -14.30
CA GLU A 222 -19.43 -18.25 -13.58
C GLU A 222 -18.45 -17.08 -13.51
N LEU A 223 -18.82 -15.94 -14.11
CA LEU A 223 -18.04 -14.69 -14.09
C LEU A 223 -18.53 -13.81 -12.95
N TYR A 224 -17.64 -13.47 -12.06
CA TYR A 224 -17.86 -12.49 -11.00
C TYR A 224 -17.09 -11.21 -11.31
N LYS A 225 -17.74 -10.05 -11.12
CA LYS A 225 -17.11 -8.73 -11.21
C LYS A 225 -16.92 -8.17 -9.81
N TYR A 226 -15.73 -7.65 -9.57
CA TYR A 226 -15.35 -6.99 -8.33
C TYR A 226 -14.83 -5.60 -8.60
N ARG A 227 -15.03 -4.69 -7.65
CA ARG A 227 -14.47 -3.35 -7.67
C ARG A 227 -13.65 -3.14 -6.40
N GLU A 228 -12.49 -2.49 -6.54
CA GLU A 228 -11.71 -2.05 -5.38
C GLU A 228 -12.35 -0.79 -4.79
N ILE A 229 -12.53 -0.75 -3.45
CA ILE A 229 -13.12 0.40 -2.74
C ILE A 229 -12.09 1.54 -2.75
N GLY A 230 -12.50 2.68 -3.32
CA GLY A 230 -11.61 3.86 -3.45
C GLY A 230 -10.75 3.87 -4.70
N ASN A 231 -10.85 2.85 -5.56
CA ASN A 231 -10.18 2.76 -6.85
C ASN A 231 -11.23 2.39 -7.94
N PRO A 232 -11.18 2.97 -9.15
CA PRO A 232 -12.09 2.60 -10.24
C PRO A 232 -11.83 1.21 -10.83
N ASP A 233 -10.74 0.54 -10.46
CA ASP A 233 -10.31 -0.71 -11.05
C ASP A 233 -11.35 -1.83 -10.88
N ILE A 234 -11.61 -2.54 -11.97
CA ILE A 234 -12.50 -3.68 -12.03
C ILE A 234 -11.68 -4.95 -12.16
N HIS A 235 -11.95 -5.91 -11.27
CA HIS A 235 -11.35 -7.24 -11.28
C HIS A 235 -12.39 -8.28 -11.67
N LEU A 236 -11.96 -9.35 -12.30
CA LEU A 236 -12.83 -10.44 -12.73
C LEU A 236 -12.40 -11.74 -12.07
N ALA A 237 -13.37 -12.58 -11.71
CA ALA A 237 -13.08 -13.97 -11.34
C ALA A 237 -13.91 -14.91 -12.21
N LEU A 238 -13.23 -15.81 -12.90
CA LEU A 238 -13.84 -16.91 -13.66
C LEU A 238 -13.80 -18.17 -12.80
N VAL A 239 -14.96 -18.68 -12.47
CA VAL A 239 -15.13 -19.79 -11.53
C VAL A 239 -15.70 -21.00 -12.24
N LYS A 240 -15.08 -22.17 -12.03
CA LYS A 240 -15.56 -23.46 -12.46
C LYS A 240 -15.84 -24.34 -11.24
N GLY A 241 -17.01 -24.97 -11.21
CA GLY A 241 -17.44 -25.83 -10.09
C GLY A 241 -17.70 -25.06 -8.80
N GLU A 242 -17.59 -25.74 -7.66
CA GLU A 242 -17.88 -25.19 -6.33
C GLU A 242 -16.59 -25.00 -5.51
N PRO A 243 -16.00 -23.79 -5.46
CA PRO A 243 -14.71 -23.54 -4.79
C PRO A 243 -14.71 -23.89 -3.29
N ARG A 244 -15.88 -23.80 -2.64
CA ARG A 244 -16.05 -24.08 -1.20
C ARG A 244 -15.90 -25.55 -0.81
N GLN A 245 -15.88 -26.47 -1.78
CA GLN A 245 -15.98 -27.93 -1.52
C GLN A 245 -14.63 -28.66 -1.65
N GLY A 246 -13.53 -28.09 -1.13
CA GLY A 246 -12.24 -28.77 -1.08
C GLY A 246 -11.11 -28.00 -1.79
N VAL A 247 -10.12 -28.74 -2.33
CA VAL A 247 -8.95 -28.11 -2.95
C VAL A 247 -9.31 -27.56 -4.33
N THR A 248 -9.07 -26.27 -4.55
CA THR A 248 -9.40 -25.53 -5.77
C THR A 248 -8.14 -25.18 -6.54
N THR A 249 -8.11 -25.37 -7.86
CA THR A 249 -7.02 -24.89 -8.73
C THR A 249 -7.17 -23.41 -8.95
N VAL A 250 -6.16 -22.62 -8.57
CA VAL A 250 -6.26 -21.15 -8.52
C VAL A 250 -5.15 -20.49 -9.31
N ARG A 251 -5.52 -19.45 -10.07
CA ARG A 251 -4.59 -18.49 -10.65
C ARG A 251 -5.02 -17.08 -10.33
N VAL A 252 -4.16 -16.29 -9.67
CA VAL A 252 -4.26 -14.83 -9.65
C VAL A 252 -3.39 -14.31 -10.80
N HIS A 253 -4.00 -13.59 -11.74
CA HIS A 253 -3.39 -13.22 -13.01
C HIS A 253 -3.45 -11.71 -13.23
N GLY A 254 -2.28 -11.05 -13.23
CA GLY A 254 -2.12 -9.70 -13.75
C GLY A 254 -1.91 -9.76 -15.27
N PHE A 255 -2.63 -8.95 -16.03
CA PHE A 255 -2.51 -8.90 -17.48
C PHE A 255 -1.12 -8.37 -17.89
N ASN A 256 -0.49 -9.08 -18.81
CA ASN A 256 0.75 -8.63 -19.44
C ASN A 256 0.64 -8.91 -20.96
N PRO A 257 0.53 -7.86 -21.80
CA PRO A 257 0.25 -8.03 -23.24
C PRO A 257 1.32 -8.85 -23.97
N VAL A 258 2.56 -8.74 -23.54
CA VAL A 258 3.69 -9.45 -24.16
C VAL A 258 3.59 -10.96 -23.91
N ARG A 259 3.26 -11.37 -22.69
CA ARG A 259 3.06 -12.76 -22.31
C ARG A 259 1.72 -13.30 -22.81
N ASP A 260 0.64 -12.53 -22.66
CA ASP A 260 -0.72 -13.05 -22.85
C ASP A 260 -1.20 -12.95 -24.30
N LEU A 261 -0.76 -11.94 -25.07
CA LEU A 261 -1.12 -11.78 -26.49
C LEU A 261 0.00 -12.28 -27.41
N LEU A 262 1.25 -11.86 -27.20
CA LEU A 262 2.35 -12.23 -28.07
C LEU A 262 2.96 -13.60 -27.72
N LYS A 263 2.60 -14.19 -26.56
CA LYS A 263 3.08 -15.52 -26.09
C LYS A 263 4.60 -15.66 -26.09
N LEU A 264 5.32 -14.55 -25.77
CA LEU A 264 6.79 -14.60 -25.72
C LEU A 264 7.28 -15.40 -24.51
N ASN A 265 8.28 -16.22 -24.72
CA ASN A 265 8.94 -16.99 -23.67
C ASN A 265 9.92 -16.10 -22.88
N LYS A 266 10.23 -16.50 -21.66
CA LYS A 266 11.27 -15.84 -20.86
C LYS A 266 12.65 -16.07 -21.48
N ALA A 267 13.58 -15.14 -21.22
CA ALA A 267 14.96 -15.21 -21.72
C ALA A 267 15.72 -16.47 -21.24
N ASP A 268 15.36 -17.04 -20.07
CA ASP A 268 15.92 -18.27 -19.51
C ASP A 268 15.31 -19.55 -20.11
N GLY A 269 14.38 -19.42 -21.08
CA GLY A 269 13.68 -20.52 -21.71
C GLY A 269 12.56 -21.16 -20.89
N SER A 270 12.31 -20.69 -19.67
CA SER A 270 11.22 -21.20 -18.83
C SER A 270 9.86 -20.68 -19.32
N THR A 271 8.82 -21.52 -19.17
CA THR A 271 7.46 -21.16 -19.55
C THR A 271 6.84 -20.23 -18.52
N ALA A 272 6.27 -19.13 -18.98
CA ALA A 272 5.46 -18.25 -18.11
C ALA A 272 3.99 -18.67 -18.12
N TRP A 273 3.29 -18.49 -17.00
CA TRP A 273 1.85 -18.65 -16.94
C TRP A 273 1.17 -17.56 -17.78
N SER A 274 0.77 -17.88 -19.01
CA SER A 274 -0.11 -17.02 -19.83
C SER A 274 -1.57 -17.19 -19.40
N LEU A 275 -2.42 -16.24 -19.81
CA LEU A 275 -3.87 -16.32 -19.56
C LEU A 275 -4.48 -17.58 -20.20
N ASP A 276 -4.10 -17.89 -21.46
CA ASP A 276 -4.51 -19.08 -22.20
C ASP A 276 -4.17 -20.38 -21.45
N LEU A 277 -2.90 -20.54 -21.04
CA LEU A 277 -2.47 -21.73 -20.31
C LEU A 277 -3.18 -21.88 -18.97
N ALA A 278 -3.41 -20.78 -18.27
CA ALA A 278 -4.11 -20.79 -16.98
C ALA A 278 -5.59 -21.17 -17.15
N LEU A 279 -6.30 -20.60 -18.14
CA LEU A 279 -7.70 -20.92 -18.42
C LEU A 279 -7.87 -22.38 -18.84
N ARG A 280 -6.99 -22.90 -19.70
CA ARG A 280 -6.98 -24.30 -20.10
C ARG A 280 -6.80 -25.23 -18.90
N THR A 281 -5.78 -24.98 -18.07
CA THR A 281 -5.50 -25.79 -16.87
C THR A 281 -6.68 -25.79 -15.89
N ILE A 282 -7.29 -24.62 -15.68
CA ILE A 282 -8.47 -24.47 -14.82
C ILE A 282 -9.68 -25.19 -15.43
N SER A 283 -9.87 -25.12 -16.75
CA SER A 283 -10.99 -25.80 -17.41
C SER A 283 -10.91 -27.32 -17.36
N GLU A 284 -9.73 -27.89 -17.20
CA GLU A 284 -9.50 -29.33 -17.04
C GLU A 284 -9.64 -29.80 -15.60
N SER A 285 -9.68 -28.89 -14.63
CA SER A 285 -9.86 -29.21 -13.21
C SER A 285 -11.35 -29.37 -12.84
N ASP A 286 -11.66 -30.12 -11.79
CA ASP A 286 -13.01 -30.22 -11.26
C ASP A 286 -13.53 -28.92 -10.68
N ARG A 287 -12.58 -28.15 -10.05
CA ARG A 287 -12.84 -26.85 -9.42
C ARG A 287 -11.69 -25.92 -9.73
N GLY A 288 -12.02 -24.72 -10.17
CA GLY A 288 -10.99 -23.78 -10.49
C GLY A 288 -11.45 -22.32 -10.42
N VAL A 289 -10.53 -21.44 -10.09
CA VAL A 289 -10.74 -20.00 -10.05
C VAL A 289 -9.58 -19.30 -10.71
N LEU A 290 -9.88 -18.51 -11.75
CA LEU A 290 -8.96 -17.54 -12.29
C LEU A 290 -9.40 -16.15 -11.82
N VAL A 291 -8.58 -15.48 -11.04
CA VAL A 291 -8.76 -14.07 -10.68
C VAL A 291 -7.94 -13.22 -11.62
N TRP A 292 -8.59 -12.42 -12.45
CA TRP A 292 -7.95 -11.44 -13.29
C TRP A 292 -7.94 -10.09 -12.58
N ILE A 293 -6.74 -9.62 -12.24
CA ILE A 293 -6.56 -8.30 -11.65
C ILE A 293 -6.56 -7.27 -12.79
N GLY A 294 -7.59 -6.42 -12.80
CA GLY A 294 -7.66 -5.26 -13.68
C GLY A 294 -6.69 -4.20 -13.18
N GLN A 295 -5.98 -3.59 -14.11
CA GLN A 295 -5.09 -2.44 -13.86
C GLN A 295 -5.34 -1.43 -14.96
N ASP A 296 -5.58 -0.17 -14.56
CA ASP A 296 -5.85 0.93 -15.51
C ASP A 296 -4.62 1.33 -16.34
N HIS A 297 -3.43 0.87 -15.94
CA HIS A 297 -2.19 1.17 -16.65
C HIS A 297 -1.77 -0.05 -17.48
N LEU A 298 -2.01 0.02 -18.78
CA LEU A 298 -1.23 -0.76 -19.75
C LEU A 298 0.25 -0.33 -19.53
N GLU A 299 1.08 -1.21 -18.98
CA GLU A 299 2.52 -1.00 -19.01
C GLU A 299 2.90 -0.62 -20.44
N ASP A 300 3.73 0.43 -20.60
CA ASP A 300 4.30 0.76 -21.89
C ASP A 300 4.90 -0.52 -22.50
N LEU A 301 4.41 -0.91 -23.68
CA LEU A 301 4.88 -2.12 -24.39
C LEU A 301 6.40 -2.17 -24.48
N GLY A 302 7.06 -1.00 -24.57
CA GLY A 302 8.51 -0.88 -24.55
C GLY A 302 9.13 -1.36 -23.24
N HIS A 303 8.56 -0.99 -22.09
CA HIS A 303 8.95 -1.45 -20.78
C HIS A 303 8.68 -2.95 -20.60
N ALA A 304 7.52 -3.44 -21.01
CA ALA A 304 7.19 -4.86 -20.91
C ALA A 304 8.13 -5.75 -21.73
N ILE A 305 8.56 -5.30 -22.91
CA ILE A 305 9.54 -6.00 -23.75
C ILE A 305 10.95 -5.94 -23.14
N HIS A 306 11.34 -4.78 -22.60
CA HIS A 306 12.64 -4.62 -21.94
C HIS A 306 12.80 -5.56 -20.76
N HIS A 307 11.78 -5.73 -19.95
CA HIS A 307 11.77 -6.65 -18.81
C HIS A 307 11.78 -8.13 -19.17
N LEU A 308 11.38 -8.51 -20.38
CA LEU A 308 11.52 -9.90 -20.85
C LEU A 308 12.97 -10.31 -21.12
N ASN A 309 13.81 -9.36 -21.52
CA ASN A 309 15.20 -9.62 -21.94
C ASN A 309 16.24 -9.37 -20.83
N GLN A 310 15.82 -8.81 -19.70
CA GLN A 310 16.68 -8.66 -18.53
C GLN A 310 16.05 -9.36 -17.33
N PRO A 311 16.84 -10.04 -16.47
CA PRO A 311 16.35 -10.44 -15.17
C PRO A 311 15.86 -9.14 -14.51
N MET A 312 14.57 -9.09 -14.11
CA MET A 312 14.08 -7.96 -13.31
C MET A 312 15.12 -7.69 -12.23
N PRO A 313 15.62 -6.45 -12.10
CA PRO A 313 16.27 -6.10 -10.86
C PRO A 313 15.26 -6.45 -9.77
N LEU A 314 15.62 -7.43 -8.94
CA LEU A 314 14.86 -7.75 -7.77
C LEU A 314 14.65 -6.41 -7.06
N LYS A 315 13.35 -5.96 -7.02
CA LYS A 315 12.89 -4.96 -6.11
C LYS A 315 13.05 -3.48 -6.53
N SER A 316 12.19 -3.01 -7.42
CA SER A 316 11.72 -1.64 -7.25
C SER A 316 10.50 -1.67 -6.30
N ASN A 317 10.39 -0.72 -5.38
CA ASN A 317 9.27 -0.64 -4.41
C ASN A 317 7.90 -0.53 -5.08
N ALA A 318 7.83 0.07 -6.27
CA ALA A 318 6.62 0.05 -7.08
C ALA A 318 6.20 -1.40 -7.42
N ALA A 319 7.15 -2.27 -7.77
CA ALA A 319 6.87 -3.67 -8.06
C ALA A 319 6.46 -4.47 -6.81
N LEU A 320 7.05 -4.18 -5.64
CA LEU A 320 6.66 -4.80 -4.37
C LEU A 320 5.26 -4.34 -3.93
N SER A 321 5.00 -3.04 -3.96
CA SER A 321 3.68 -2.47 -3.63
C SER A 321 2.59 -3.03 -4.55
N GLN A 322 2.86 -3.11 -5.85
CA GLN A 322 1.96 -3.70 -6.84
C GLN A 322 1.78 -5.21 -6.64
N GLN A 323 2.83 -5.91 -6.23
CA GLN A 323 2.75 -7.33 -5.89
C GLN A 323 1.91 -7.56 -4.63
N TYR A 324 2.08 -6.76 -3.58
CA TYR A 324 1.24 -6.82 -2.37
C TYR A 324 -0.21 -6.51 -2.69
N GLN A 325 -0.50 -5.48 -3.46
CA GLN A 325 -1.85 -5.14 -3.89
C GLN A 325 -2.48 -6.28 -4.70
N THR A 326 -1.78 -6.82 -5.69
CA THR A 326 -2.25 -7.96 -6.49
C THR A 326 -2.56 -9.18 -5.62
N ILE A 327 -1.68 -9.52 -4.67
CA ILE A 327 -1.89 -10.64 -3.74
C ILE A 327 -3.08 -10.37 -2.82
N GLY A 328 -3.19 -9.17 -2.27
CA GLY A 328 -4.25 -8.81 -1.33
C GLY A 328 -5.63 -8.78 -1.95
N VAL A 329 -5.78 -8.11 -3.08
CA VAL A 329 -7.03 -8.09 -3.85
C VAL A 329 -7.41 -9.51 -4.29
N GLY A 330 -6.44 -10.26 -4.83
CA GLY A 330 -6.64 -11.65 -5.21
C GLY A 330 -7.08 -12.54 -4.05
N ALA A 331 -6.44 -12.40 -2.88
CA ALA A 331 -6.76 -13.17 -1.68
C ALA A 331 -8.17 -12.82 -1.15
N GLN A 332 -8.57 -11.57 -1.14
CA GLN A 332 -9.92 -11.15 -0.72
C GLN A 332 -10.99 -11.68 -1.68
N ILE A 333 -10.75 -11.64 -2.99
CA ILE A 333 -11.67 -12.23 -3.98
C ILE A 333 -11.80 -13.74 -3.78
N LEU A 334 -10.69 -14.47 -3.59
CA LEU A 334 -10.69 -15.90 -3.33
C LEU A 334 -11.46 -16.26 -2.05
N ARG A 335 -11.27 -15.48 -0.99
CA ARG A 335 -12.00 -15.64 0.28
C ARG A 335 -13.49 -15.39 0.10
N ASP A 336 -13.90 -14.36 -0.63
CA ASP A 336 -15.31 -14.07 -0.92
C ASP A 336 -15.99 -15.21 -1.73
N LEU A 337 -15.23 -15.85 -2.64
CA LEU A 337 -15.66 -17.04 -3.39
C LEU A 337 -15.68 -18.32 -2.54
N GLY A 338 -15.15 -18.25 -1.30
CA GLY A 338 -15.11 -19.36 -0.36
C GLY A 338 -14.01 -20.39 -0.61
N VAL A 339 -12.92 -20.00 -1.28
CA VAL A 339 -11.70 -20.81 -1.39
C VAL A 339 -11.04 -20.87 -0.02
N GLU A 340 -10.71 -22.07 0.46
CA GLU A 340 -9.94 -22.29 1.69
C GLU A 340 -8.60 -22.96 1.39
N LYS A 341 -8.62 -24.03 0.57
CA LYS A 341 -7.42 -24.77 0.16
C LYS A 341 -7.24 -24.71 -1.34
N MET A 342 -6.00 -24.46 -1.78
CA MET A 342 -5.76 -24.29 -3.20
C MET A 342 -4.47 -24.94 -3.70
N LYS A 343 -4.50 -25.38 -4.96
CA LYS A 343 -3.31 -25.57 -5.81
C LYS A 343 -3.08 -24.29 -6.57
N LEU A 344 -1.98 -23.60 -6.27
CA LEU A 344 -1.72 -22.30 -6.86
C LEU A 344 -0.86 -22.43 -8.13
N LEU A 345 -1.40 -21.99 -9.26
CA LEU A 345 -0.71 -21.92 -10.55
C LEU A 345 0.29 -20.76 -10.54
N SER A 346 1.44 -20.99 -9.92
CA SER A 346 2.52 -19.98 -9.73
C SER A 346 3.82 -20.66 -9.37
N SER A 347 4.93 -19.94 -9.50
CA SER A 347 6.15 -20.29 -8.79
C SER A 347 5.96 -20.09 -7.28
N PRO A 348 6.69 -20.84 -6.42
CA PRO A 348 6.60 -20.66 -4.98
C PRO A 348 6.80 -19.19 -4.57
N LEU A 349 5.86 -18.66 -3.83
CA LEU A 349 5.93 -17.31 -3.28
C LEU A 349 6.75 -17.33 -1.98
N ARG A 350 7.66 -16.40 -1.83
CA ARG A 350 8.52 -16.28 -0.61
C ARG A 350 7.82 -15.62 0.58
N PHE A 351 6.50 -15.39 0.52
CA PHE A 351 5.77 -14.58 1.49
C PHE A 351 4.73 -15.38 2.27
N ASN A 352 4.68 -15.16 3.59
CA ASN A 352 3.57 -15.57 4.46
C ASN A 352 2.28 -14.76 4.23
N ALA A 353 2.20 -14.02 3.12
CA ALA A 353 1.12 -13.06 2.84
C ALA A 353 -0.29 -13.68 2.74
N LEU A 354 -0.40 -14.98 2.52
CA LEU A 354 -1.70 -15.67 2.39
C LEU A 354 -2.24 -16.21 3.72
N SER A 355 -1.40 -16.44 4.74
CA SER A 355 -1.82 -17.00 6.02
C SER A 355 -2.83 -16.13 6.78
N GLY A 356 -2.74 -14.80 6.61
CA GLY A 356 -3.68 -13.84 7.21
C GLY A 356 -5.09 -13.86 6.61
N PHE A 357 -5.29 -14.49 5.43
CA PHE A 357 -6.60 -14.58 4.76
C PHE A 357 -7.31 -15.90 4.97
N ASN A 358 -6.80 -16.81 5.80
CA ASN A 358 -7.28 -18.18 5.95
C ASN A 358 -7.25 -18.97 4.62
N LEU A 359 -6.24 -18.70 3.78
CA LEU A 359 -6.00 -19.41 2.53
C LEU A 359 -4.78 -20.33 2.70
N GLU A 360 -4.97 -21.61 2.42
CA GLU A 360 -3.92 -22.64 2.48
C GLU A 360 -3.49 -23.04 1.07
N VAL A 361 -2.21 -22.83 0.72
CA VAL A 361 -1.63 -23.35 -0.52
C VAL A 361 -1.09 -24.74 -0.25
N VAL A 362 -1.79 -25.75 -0.75
CA VAL A 362 -1.40 -27.17 -0.59
C VAL A 362 -0.35 -27.59 -1.63
N GLU A 363 -0.33 -26.93 -2.79
CA GLU A 363 0.59 -27.26 -3.88
C GLU A 363 0.84 -26.01 -4.75
N TYR A 364 2.10 -25.81 -5.18
CA TYR A 364 2.45 -24.87 -6.24
C TYR A 364 2.66 -25.64 -7.53
N ILE A 365 1.99 -25.21 -8.61
CA ILE A 365 2.13 -25.80 -9.95
C ILE A 365 2.81 -24.77 -10.84
N THR A 366 3.97 -25.11 -11.41
CA THR A 366 4.66 -24.23 -12.37
C THR A 366 4.16 -24.49 -13.80
N ALA A 367 4.31 -23.49 -14.69
CA ALA A 367 3.87 -23.62 -16.08
C ALA A 367 4.61 -24.77 -16.79
N ASP A 368 5.89 -24.97 -16.52
CA ASP A 368 6.70 -26.05 -17.11
C ASP A 368 6.16 -27.45 -16.75
N GLN A 369 5.61 -27.65 -15.54
CA GLN A 369 5.01 -28.92 -15.14
C GLN A 369 3.74 -29.28 -15.94
N VAL A 370 3.04 -28.26 -16.48
CA VAL A 370 1.83 -28.46 -17.27
C VAL A 370 2.16 -28.61 -18.76
N THR A 371 3.15 -27.87 -19.27
CA THR A 371 3.56 -27.91 -20.68
C THR A 371 4.39 -29.15 -21.03
N ALA A 372 4.98 -29.81 -20.04
CA ALA A 372 5.75 -31.05 -20.21
C ALA A 372 4.89 -32.32 -20.32
N LYS A 373 3.56 -32.21 -20.15
CA LYS A 373 2.59 -33.28 -20.36
C LYS A 373 1.98 -33.19 -21.75
#